data_52cfac95e79f2b1592aac982f2b4200b
#
_entry.id   52cfac95e79f2b1592aac982f2b4200b
#
_cell.length_a   1.000
_cell.length_b   1.000
_cell.length_c   1.000
_cell.angle_alpha   90.00
_cell.angle_beta   90.00
_cell.angle_gamma   90.00
#
_symmetry.space_group_name_H-M   'P 1'
#
loop_
_entity.id
_entity.type
_entity.pdbx_description
1 polymer ?
#
loop_
_entity_poly.entity_id
_entity_poly.type
_entity_poly.pdbx_seq_one_letter_code
_entity_poly.pdbx_strand_id
1 'polypeptide(L)'
;DRNGWELVKQPIDWDAKDMELNAGSIDCIWNGFTMTGREDDYTFSEPYVDNSIVVVVAADSDIQSLEDLAGKVVATQADSSALTALTDDSEDNKDNIALAATFADLQQVADYNSAFMNLEAGSIDAIAVDIGVAQYQISSRGDMFRQLDTPISTEQYAIGFKKGNTELRDQVQNTLNEMVSDGTFDKIVANYEDYNLPAMVCLGK
;
A
#
# COMPACT_ATOMS: atom_id res chain seq x y z
N ASP A 1 -23.13 -6.04 6.46
CA ASP A 1 -24.30 -6.49 7.26
C ASP A 1 -25.09 -5.31 7.83
N ARG A 2 -24.42 -4.28 8.45
CA ARG A 2 -25.12 -3.16 9.14
C ARG A 2 -26.00 -2.32 8.21
N ASN A 3 -25.57 -2.12 6.97
CA ASN A 3 -26.32 -1.36 5.96
C ASN A 3 -27.25 -2.24 5.13
N GLY A 4 -27.31 -3.55 5.38
CA GLY A 4 -28.10 -4.51 4.57
C GLY A 4 -27.55 -4.71 3.16
N TRP A 5 -26.28 -4.36 2.93
CA TRP A 5 -25.63 -4.52 1.63
C TRP A 5 -25.05 -5.91 1.44
N GLU A 6 -25.00 -6.35 0.21
CA GLU A 6 -24.20 -7.50 -0.22
C GLU A 6 -22.83 -7.01 -0.70
N LEU A 7 -21.76 -7.58 -0.11
CA LEU A 7 -20.39 -7.27 -0.52
C LEU A 7 -20.00 -8.12 -1.72
N VAL A 8 -19.67 -7.47 -2.84
CA VAL A 8 -19.03 -8.08 -3.99
C VAL A 8 -17.57 -7.66 -4.05
N LYS A 9 -16.64 -8.63 -3.98
CA LYS A 9 -15.22 -8.38 -4.17
C LYS A 9 -14.89 -8.50 -5.64
N GLN A 10 -14.64 -7.38 -6.30
CA GLN A 10 -14.35 -7.29 -7.72
C GLN A 10 -12.83 -7.16 -7.93
N PRO A 11 -12.14 -8.17 -8.48
CA PRO A 11 -10.75 -8.04 -8.93
C PRO A 11 -10.68 -7.08 -10.12
N ILE A 12 -9.69 -6.20 -10.11
CA ILE A 12 -9.40 -5.26 -11.19
C ILE A 12 -7.90 -5.24 -11.47
N ASP A 13 -7.51 -4.86 -12.67
CA ASP A 13 -6.14 -4.44 -12.94
C ASP A 13 -5.90 -3.09 -12.27
N TRP A 14 -4.76 -2.95 -11.58
CA TRP A 14 -4.56 -1.79 -10.70
C TRP A 14 -4.48 -0.46 -11.47
N ASP A 15 -3.90 -0.45 -12.65
CA ASP A 15 -3.85 0.69 -13.56
C ASP A 15 -5.21 1.09 -14.13
N ALA A 16 -6.21 0.20 -14.06
CA ALA A 16 -7.59 0.47 -14.49
C ALA A 16 -8.50 1.02 -13.37
N LYS A 17 -8.02 1.16 -12.13
CA LYS A 17 -8.84 1.52 -10.95
C LYS A 17 -9.69 2.77 -11.14
N ASP A 18 -9.11 3.81 -11.77
CA ASP A 18 -9.82 5.08 -12.00
C ASP A 18 -10.95 4.94 -13.02
N MET A 19 -10.69 4.18 -14.07
CA MET A 19 -11.69 3.91 -15.10
C MET A 19 -12.85 3.10 -14.52
N GLU A 20 -12.58 2.06 -13.76
CA GLU A 20 -13.59 1.19 -13.13
C GLU A 20 -14.43 1.96 -12.09
N LEU A 21 -13.79 2.78 -11.26
CA LEU A 21 -14.48 3.62 -10.27
C LEU A 21 -15.34 4.71 -10.95
N ASN A 22 -14.81 5.36 -12.00
CA ASN A 22 -15.53 6.40 -12.72
C ASN A 22 -16.69 5.86 -13.56
N ALA A 23 -16.56 4.66 -14.11
CA ALA A 23 -17.62 3.96 -14.84
C ALA A 23 -18.72 3.40 -13.91
N GLY A 24 -18.45 3.27 -12.61
CA GLY A 24 -19.36 2.68 -11.64
C GLY A 24 -19.39 1.15 -11.70
N SER A 25 -18.34 0.52 -12.25
CA SER A 25 -18.15 -0.94 -12.19
C SER A 25 -17.79 -1.38 -10.77
N ILE A 26 -17.18 -0.49 -10.01
CA ILE A 26 -16.93 -0.62 -8.56
C ILE A 26 -17.47 0.63 -7.85
N ASP A 27 -17.91 0.47 -6.61
CA ASP A 27 -18.45 1.57 -5.79
C ASP A 27 -17.37 2.30 -4.99
N CYS A 28 -16.32 1.58 -4.62
CA CYS A 28 -15.17 2.11 -3.89
C CYS A 28 -13.93 1.24 -4.10
N ILE A 29 -12.77 1.80 -3.75
CA ILE A 29 -11.48 1.10 -3.66
C ILE A 29 -11.18 0.90 -2.18
N TRP A 30 -11.16 -0.36 -1.74
CA TRP A 30 -10.93 -0.71 -0.33
C TRP A 30 -10.01 -1.92 -0.21
N ASN A 31 -8.74 -1.70 -0.47
CA ASN A 31 -7.72 -2.76 -0.53
C ASN A 31 -6.35 -2.36 0.05
N GLY A 32 -6.29 -1.34 0.91
CA GLY A 32 -5.05 -0.68 1.29
C GLY A 32 -4.71 0.45 0.31
N PHE A 33 -5.70 1.31 0.04
CA PHE A 33 -5.54 2.40 -0.92
C PHE A 33 -4.98 3.64 -0.24
N THR A 34 -3.81 4.09 -0.70
CA THR A 34 -3.11 5.27 -0.18
C THR A 34 -3.88 6.53 -0.49
N MET A 35 -4.22 7.26 0.56
CA MET A 35 -4.85 8.59 0.46
C MET A 35 -3.81 9.67 0.22
N THR A 36 -2.66 9.59 0.88
CA THR A 36 -1.60 10.59 0.83
C THR A 36 -1.18 10.91 -0.61
N GLY A 37 -1.27 12.18 -0.99
CA GLY A 37 -0.97 12.69 -2.33
C GLY A 37 -2.06 12.48 -3.38
N ARG A 38 -3.24 11.95 -2.99
CA ARG A 38 -4.39 11.70 -3.90
C ARG A 38 -5.69 12.36 -3.43
N GLU A 39 -5.62 13.24 -2.44
CA GLU A 39 -6.78 13.87 -1.81
C GLU A 39 -7.63 14.69 -2.79
N ASP A 40 -6.99 15.22 -3.83
CA ASP A 40 -7.66 16.00 -4.86
C ASP A 40 -8.35 15.16 -5.93
N ASP A 41 -8.02 13.88 -6.08
CA ASP A 41 -8.51 13.03 -7.15
C ASP A 41 -9.73 12.19 -6.75
N TYR A 42 -9.87 11.91 -5.44
CA TYR A 42 -10.92 11.05 -4.90
C TYR A 42 -11.71 11.76 -3.80
N THR A 43 -12.81 11.13 -3.40
CA THR A 43 -13.46 11.40 -2.12
C THR A 43 -13.06 10.27 -1.17
N PHE A 44 -12.32 10.59 -0.10
CA PHE A 44 -11.84 9.58 0.85
C PHE A 44 -12.67 9.51 2.12
N SER A 45 -12.66 8.34 2.76
CA SER A 45 -13.01 8.19 4.18
C SER A 45 -11.94 8.88 5.05
N GLU A 46 -12.15 8.92 6.37
CA GLU A 46 -11.05 9.12 7.31
C GLU A 46 -10.03 7.99 7.15
N PRO A 47 -8.71 8.26 7.34
CA PRO A 47 -7.71 7.20 7.30
C PRO A 47 -7.95 6.20 8.41
N TYR A 48 -7.70 4.92 8.13
CA TYR A 48 -7.92 3.84 9.09
C TYR A 48 -6.65 3.05 9.45
N VAL A 49 -5.60 3.12 8.62
CA VAL A 49 -4.31 2.46 8.82
C VAL A 49 -3.17 3.39 8.39
N ASP A 50 -2.18 3.57 9.27
CA ASP A 50 -0.90 4.14 8.92
C ASP A 50 -0.09 3.09 8.14
N ASN A 51 0.48 3.47 7.01
CA ASN A 51 1.28 2.62 6.13
C ASN A 51 2.69 3.20 5.95
N SER A 52 3.58 2.38 5.44
CA SER A 52 4.91 2.79 5.01
C SER A 52 5.31 2.06 3.74
N ILE A 53 6.01 2.75 2.87
CA ILE A 53 6.72 2.12 1.76
C ILE A 53 8.08 1.67 2.27
N VAL A 54 8.31 0.39 2.22
CA VAL A 54 9.52 -0.27 2.69
C VAL A 54 10.27 -0.94 1.54
N VAL A 55 11.52 -1.34 1.79
CA VAL A 55 12.31 -2.10 0.83
C VAL A 55 12.45 -3.54 1.32
N VAL A 56 12.14 -4.49 0.45
CA VAL A 56 12.36 -5.93 0.66
C VAL A 56 13.47 -6.41 -0.23
N VAL A 57 14.37 -7.21 0.34
CA VAL A 57 15.51 -7.85 -0.33
C VAL A 57 15.55 -9.34 -0.02
N ALA A 58 16.33 -10.11 -0.78
CA ALA A 58 16.61 -11.50 -0.40
C ALA A 58 17.28 -11.56 0.99
N ALA A 59 17.00 -12.59 1.76
CA ALA A 59 17.49 -12.69 3.14
C ALA A 59 19.02 -12.71 3.24
N ASP A 60 19.69 -13.28 2.22
CA ASP A 60 21.16 -13.40 2.09
C ASP A 60 21.80 -12.22 1.30
N SER A 61 21.00 -11.19 0.94
CA SER A 61 21.49 -9.99 0.24
C SER A 61 22.48 -9.22 1.09
N ASP A 62 23.47 -8.59 0.44
CA ASP A 62 24.42 -7.64 1.05
C ASP A 62 23.86 -6.23 1.29
N ILE A 63 22.66 -5.93 0.76
CA ILE A 63 21.97 -4.65 0.92
C ILE A 63 21.44 -4.53 2.36
N GLN A 64 21.96 -3.60 3.16
CA GLN A 64 21.57 -3.41 4.55
C GLN A 64 20.84 -2.09 4.79
N SER A 65 20.98 -1.12 3.89
CA SER A 65 20.42 0.23 4.00
C SER A 65 19.89 0.71 2.65
N LEU A 66 19.19 1.85 2.63
CA LEU A 66 18.72 2.46 1.39
C LEU A 66 19.87 2.91 0.48
N GLU A 67 20.99 3.32 1.05
CA GLU A 67 22.19 3.73 0.31
C GLU A 67 22.83 2.59 -0.48
N ASP A 68 22.67 1.34 -0.01
CA ASP A 68 23.19 0.14 -0.70
C ASP A 68 22.40 -0.21 -1.96
N LEU A 69 21.26 0.46 -2.21
CA LEU A 69 20.49 0.34 -3.44
C LEU A 69 21.16 1.01 -4.65
N ALA A 70 22.23 1.78 -4.42
CA ALA A 70 23.00 2.39 -5.52
C ALA A 70 23.55 1.33 -6.46
N GLY A 71 23.22 1.46 -7.75
CA GLY A 71 23.63 0.51 -8.80
C GLY A 71 22.86 -0.81 -8.80
N LYS A 72 21.79 -0.94 -8.00
CA LYS A 72 20.92 -2.13 -7.92
C LYS A 72 19.68 -1.97 -8.80
N VAL A 73 19.07 -3.08 -9.16
CA VAL A 73 17.80 -3.12 -9.88
C VAL A 73 16.67 -3.20 -8.84
N VAL A 74 15.88 -2.14 -8.74
CA VAL A 74 14.74 -2.05 -7.83
C VAL A 74 13.44 -2.18 -8.60
N ALA A 75 12.48 -2.96 -8.10
CA ALA A 75 11.17 -3.06 -8.72
C ALA A 75 10.07 -2.49 -7.81
N THR A 76 8.99 -2.03 -8.41
CA THR A 76 7.74 -1.68 -7.73
C THR A 76 6.55 -1.90 -8.65
N GLN A 77 5.34 -1.90 -8.10
CA GLN A 77 4.13 -2.04 -8.91
C GLN A 77 3.86 -0.74 -9.69
N ALA A 78 3.45 -0.89 -10.94
CA ALA A 78 2.99 0.23 -11.75
C ALA A 78 1.84 0.97 -11.06
N ASP A 79 1.84 2.31 -11.17
CA ASP A 79 0.79 3.19 -10.62
C ASP A 79 0.55 3.05 -9.09
N SER A 80 1.56 2.55 -8.36
CA SER A 80 1.55 2.45 -6.90
C SER A 80 2.04 3.73 -6.23
N SER A 81 1.76 3.87 -4.92
CA SER A 81 2.33 4.95 -4.09
C SER A 81 3.86 4.83 -3.98
N ALA A 82 4.39 3.62 -3.98
CA ALA A 82 5.83 3.38 -3.98
C ALA A 82 6.50 3.93 -5.26
N LEU A 83 5.86 3.77 -6.42
CA LEU A 83 6.34 4.38 -7.65
C LEU A 83 6.28 5.91 -7.57
N THR A 84 5.17 6.46 -7.10
CA THR A 84 5.00 7.91 -6.90
C THR A 84 6.08 8.47 -5.97
N ALA A 85 6.33 7.83 -4.83
CA ALA A 85 7.37 8.26 -3.88
C ALA A 85 8.77 8.31 -4.50
N LEU A 86 9.05 7.46 -5.50
CA LEU A 86 10.36 7.36 -6.15
C LEU A 86 10.49 8.19 -7.45
N THR A 87 9.38 8.73 -7.98
CA THR A 87 9.38 9.37 -9.32
C THR A 87 8.70 10.73 -9.39
N ASP A 88 7.84 11.07 -8.42
CA ASP A 88 7.15 12.36 -8.40
C ASP A 88 8.06 13.47 -7.86
N ASP A 89 8.24 14.56 -8.63
CA ASP A 89 9.19 15.66 -8.36
C ASP A 89 8.69 16.69 -7.33
N SER A 90 7.72 16.32 -6.50
CA SER A 90 7.27 17.14 -5.38
C SER A 90 8.39 17.37 -4.36
N GLU A 91 8.28 18.48 -3.61
CA GLU A 91 9.26 18.84 -2.56
C GLU A 91 9.42 17.71 -1.53
N ASP A 92 8.32 17.03 -1.19
CA ASP A 92 8.31 15.97 -0.17
C ASP A 92 9.05 14.70 -0.62
N ASN A 93 9.23 14.50 -1.92
CA ASN A 93 9.88 13.33 -2.50
C ASN A 93 11.35 13.55 -2.91
N LYS A 94 11.91 14.71 -2.69
CA LYS A 94 13.27 15.05 -3.18
C LYS A 94 14.35 14.03 -2.79
N ASP A 95 14.34 13.58 -1.55
CA ASP A 95 15.34 12.63 -1.06
C ASP A 95 15.12 11.26 -1.70
N ASN A 96 13.87 10.86 -1.90
CA ASN A 96 13.51 9.61 -2.56
C ASN A 96 13.87 9.61 -4.04
N ILE A 97 13.68 10.73 -4.74
CA ILE A 97 14.11 10.90 -6.14
C ILE A 97 15.64 10.83 -6.23
N ALA A 98 16.35 11.49 -5.33
CA ALA A 98 17.80 11.42 -5.27
C ALA A 98 18.29 9.98 -5.02
N LEU A 99 17.59 9.22 -4.16
CA LEU A 99 17.83 7.80 -3.95
C LEU A 99 17.57 7.01 -5.23
N ALA A 100 16.41 7.16 -5.86
CA ALA A 100 16.03 6.44 -7.08
C ALA A 100 16.99 6.71 -8.25
N ALA A 101 17.55 7.93 -8.32
CA ALA A 101 18.55 8.30 -9.33
C ALA A 101 19.87 7.51 -9.19
N THR A 102 20.11 6.87 -8.04
CA THR A 102 21.28 6.01 -7.81
C THR A 102 21.09 4.57 -8.29
N PHE A 103 19.85 4.14 -8.53
CA PHE A 103 19.53 2.78 -8.97
C PHE A 103 20.13 2.49 -10.36
N ALA A 104 20.46 1.23 -10.63
CA ALA A 104 20.80 0.83 -11.99
C ALA A 104 19.55 0.86 -12.89
N ASP A 105 18.40 0.45 -12.32
CA ASP A 105 17.11 0.46 -12.99
C ASP A 105 15.98 0.49 -11.96
N LEU A 106 14.87 1.19 -12.27
CA LEU A 106 13.62 1.14 -11.52
C LEU A 106 12.56 0.49 -12.39
N GLN A 107 12.33 -0.79 -12.17
CA GLN A 107 11.40 -1.61 -12.95
C GLN A 107 9.98 -1.51 -12.43
N GLN A 108 9.04 -1.38 -13.34
CA GLN A 108 7.62 -1.44 -13.03
C GLN A 108 7.06 -2.81 -13.38
N VAL A 109 6.34 -3.42 -12.44
CA VAL A 109 5.66 -4.70 -12.62
C VAL A 109 4.15 -4.53 -12.49
N ALA A 110 3.38 -5.44 -13.07
CA ALA A 110 1.92 -5.36 -13.01
C ALA A 110 1.37 -5.64 -11.60
N ASP A 111 2.05 -6.50 -10.84
CA ASP A 111 1.65 -6.89 -9.48
C ASP A 111 2.85 -7.29 -8.62
N TYR A 112 2.69 -7.21 -7.30
CA TYR A 112 3.75 -7.54 -6.36
C TYR A 112 4.11 -9.03 -6.30
N ASN A 113 3.20 -9.96 -6.66
CA ASN A 113 3.57 -11.38 -6.72
C ASN A 113 4.64 -11.62 -7.78
N SER A 114 4.50 -10.96 -8.93
CA SER A 114 5.52 -10.96 -10.00
C SER A 114 6.84 -10.36 -9.52
N ALA A 115 6.81 -9.26 -8.75
CA ALA A 115 8.01 -8.67 -8.17
C ALA A 115 8.74 -9.66 -7.24
N PHE A 116 8.00 -10.31 -6.32
CA PHE A 116 8.59 -11.28 -5.39
C PHE A 116 9.14 -12.53 -6.11
N MET A 117 8.50 -12.99 -7.19
CA MET A 117 9.04 -14.05 -8.03
C MET A 117 10.34 -13.62 -8.71
N ASN A 118 10.43 -12.38 -9.19
CA ASN A 118 11.65 -11.85 -9.81
C ASN A 118 12.78 -11.68 -8.78
N LEU A 119 12.46 -11.27 -7.56
CA LEU A 119 13.44 -11.19 -6.47
C LEU A 119 13.97 -12.57 -6.08
N GLU A 120 13.10 -13.57 -5.96
CA GLU A 120 13.47 -14.96 -5.69
C GLU A 120 14.35 -15.56 -6.80
N ALA A 121 14.07 -15.20 -8.05
CA ALA A 121 14.86 -15.63 -9.20
C ALA A 121 16.19 -14.86 -9.36
N GLY A 122 16.44 -13.81 -8.57
CA GLY A 122 17.62 -12.96 -8.66
C GLY A 122 17.68 -12.08 -9.91
N SER A 123 16.54 -11.81 -10.55
CA SER A 123 16.45 -10.91 -11.72
C SER A 123 16.30 -9.43 -11.32
N ILE A 124 15.96 -9.17 -10.08
CA ILE A 124 15.99 -7.86 -9.40
C ILE A 124 16.68 -8.01 -8.05
N ASP A 125 17.18 -6.92 -7.49
CA ASP A 125 17.90 -6.90 -6.21
C ASP A 125 17.01 -6.52 -5.03
N ALA A 126 15.98 -5.71 -5.26
CA ALA A 126 15.10 -5.19 -4.22
C ALA A 126 13.69 -4.86 -4.75
N ILE A 127 12.72 -4.78 -3.82
CA ILE A 127 11.33 -4.36 -4.10
C ILE A 127 10.98 -3.21 -3.18
N ALA A 128 10.51 -2.09 -3.73
CA ALA A 128 9.84 -1.03 -2.98
C ALA A 128 8.33 -1.35 -2.92
N VAL A 129 7.78 -1.50 -1.71
CA VAL A 129 6.45 -2.08 -1.50
C VAL A 129 5.83 -1.62 -0.18
N ASP A 130 4.51 -1.69 -0.09
CA ASP A 130 3.75 -1.45 1.15
C ASP A 130 4.15 -2.44 2.26
N ILE A 131 4.30 -1.95 3.48
CA ILE A 131 4.76 -2.76 4.62
C ILE A 131 3.82 -3.96 4.89
N GLY A 132 2.51 -3.81 4.70
CA GLY A 132 1.55 -4.90 4.87
C GLY A 132 1.77 -6.04 3.85
N VAL A 133 2.07 -5.71 2.59
CA VAL A 133 2.43 -6.69 1.55
C VAL A 133 3.77 -7.32 1.86
N ALA A 134 4.77 -6.53 2.26
CA ALA A 134 6.09 -7.02 2.67
C ALA A 134 5.98 -8.07 3.79
N GLN A 135 5.28 -7.74 4.86
CA GLN A 135 5.10 -8.64 6.02
C GLN A 135 4.35 -9.92 5.65
N TYR A 136 3.30 -9.83 4.83
CA TYR A 136 2.60 -11.00 4.33
C TYR A 136 3.52 -11.93 3.53
N GLN A 137 4.29 -11.40 2.60
CA GLN A 137 5.20 -12.20 1.77
C GLN A 137 6.35 -12.81 2.59
N ILE A 138 6.92 -12.04 3.53
CA ILE A 138 7.98 -12.53 4.42
C ILE A 138 7.43 -13.66 5.31
N SER A 139 6.26 -13.48 5.95
CA SER A 139 5.67 -14.50 6.83
C SER A 139 5.26 -15.76 6.06
N SER A 140 4.75 -15.62 4.84
CA SER A 140 4.26 -16.76 4.04
C SER A 140 5.37 -17.53 3.32
N ARG A 141 6.53 -16.91 3.06
CA ARG A 141 7.67 -17.54 2.36
C ARG A 141 8.85 -17.86 3.27
N GLY A 142 8.69 -17.68 4.58
CA GLY A 142 9.72 -17.98 5.58
C GLY A 142 10.95 -17.08 5.43
N ASP A 143 12.14 -17.67 5.63
CA ASP A 143 13.41 -16.94 5.68
C ASP A 143 13.98 -16.53 4.31
N MET A 144 13.15 -16.44 3.26
CA MET A 144 13.64 -16.11 1.92
C MET A 144 13.91 -14.61 1.72
N PHE A 145 13.16 -13.78 2.44
CA PHE A 145 13.19 -12.32 2.30
C PHE A 145 13.34 -11.63 3.64
N ARG A 146 13.84 -10.43 3.62
CA ARG A 146 13.84 -9.51 4.76
C ARG A 146 13.53 -8.08 4.31
N GLN A 147 12.98 -7.30 5.22
CA GLN A 147 12.73 -5.88 5.06
C GLN A 147 13.92 -5.08 5.58
N LEU A 148 14.23 -3.94 4.96
CA LEU A 148 15.14 -2.95 5.51
C LEU A 148 14.46 -2.15 6.63
N ASP A 149 15.22 -1.69 7.61
CA ASP A 149 14.70 -0.98 8.78
C ASP A 149 14.15 0.41 8.46
N THR A 150 14.78 1.12 7.51
CA THR A 150 14.40 2.48 7.14
C THR A 150 13.37 2.45 6.01
N PRO A 151 12.17 3.01 6.20
CA PRO A 151 11.18 3.13 5.13
C PRO A 151 11.59 4.22 4.13
N ILE A 152 11.11 4.10 2.89
CA ILE A 152 11.21 5.14 1.85
C ILE A 152 10.27 6.31 2.20
N SER A 153 9.03 6.00 2.61
CA SER A 153 8.03 7.00 2.98
C SER A 153 7.01 6.42 3.96
N THR A 154 6.28 7.33 4.61
CA THR A 154 5.10 7.00 5.42
C THR A 154 3.86 7.60 4.78
N GLU A 155 2.76 6.89 4.84
CA GLU A 155 1.50 7.26 4.20
C GLU A 155 0.30 6.72 4.98
N GLN A 156 -0.93 7.04 4.56
CA GLN A 156 -2.15 6.57 5.21
C GLN A 156 -3.08 5.90 4.20
N TYR A 157 -3.68 4.79 4.62
CA TYR A 157 -4.75 4.12 3.88
C TYR A 157 -6.11 4.67 4.27
N ALA A 158 -6.92 4.94 3.24
CA ALA A 158 -8.32 5.28 3.37
C ALA A 158 -9.14 4.56 2.29
N ILE A 159 -10.46 4.58 2.42
CA ILE A 159 -11.36 4.06 1.39
C ILE A 159 -11.57 5.14 0.35
N GLY A 160 -11.21 4.85 -0.90
CA GLY A 160 -11.37 5.77 -2.02
C GLY A 160 -12.73 5.60 -2.71
N PHE A 161 -13.45 6.69 -2.88
CA PHE A 161 -14.70 6.79 -3.63
C PHE A 161 -14.51 7.71 -4.82
N LYS A 162 -15.36 7.56 -5.84
CA LYS A 162 -15.41 8.50 -6.96
C LYS A 162 -15.50 9.93 -6.44
N LYS A 163 -14.71 10.83 -7.03
CA LYS A 163 -14.71 12.25 -6.64
C LYS A 163 -16.13 12.84 -6.62
N GLY A 164 -16.50 13.43 -5.48
CA GLY A 164 -17.82 14.00 -5.22
C GLY A 164 -18.87 13.01 -4.69
N ASN A 165 -18.58 11.70 -4.59
CA ASN A 165 -19.51 10.72 -4.00
C ASN A 165 -19.44 10.76 -2.46
N THR A 166 -19.89 11.87 -1.88
CA THR A 166 -19.90 12.09 -0.43
C THR A 166 -20.97 11.28 0.29
N GLU A 167 -22.09 11.00 -0.38
CA GLU A 167 -23.20 10.26 0.22
C GLU A 167 -22.79 8.85 0.63
N LEU A 168 -22.22 8.08 -0.30
CA LEU A 168 -21.73 6.73 -0.01
C LEU A 168 -20.57 6.75 0.98
N ARG A 169 -19.61 7.70 0.82
CA ARG A 169 -18.50 7.89 1.74
C ARG A 169 -19.00 8.11 3.17
N ASP A 170 -19.95 9.02 3.36
CA ASP A 170 -20.48 9.36 4.70
C ASP A 170 -21.23 8.16 5.33
N GLN A 171 -21.95 7.38 4.52
CA GLN A 171 -22.64 6.19 4.99
C GLN A 171 -21.63 5.11 5.46
N VAL A 172 -20.55 4.90 4.70
CA VAL A 172 -19.48 3.97 5.09
C VAL A 172 -18.74 4.47 6.31
N GLN A 173 -18.35 5.76 6.33
CA GLN A 173 -17.65 6.37 7.47
C GLN A 173 -18.48 6.29 8.77
N ASN A 174 -19.76 6.59 8.72
CA ASN A 174 -20.63 6.48 9.90
C ASN A 174 -20.68 5.05 10.42
N THR A 175 -20.74 4.06 9.52
CA THR A 175 -20.72 2.65 9.92
C THR A 175 -19.37 2.25 10.55
N LEU A 176 -18.24 2.75 10.03
CA LEU A 176 -16.93 2.55 10.65
C LEU A 176 -16.86 3.15 12.05
N ASN A 177 -17.37 4.38 12.23
CA ASN A 177 -17.39 5.05 13.53
C ASN A 177 -18.26 4.30 14.55
N GLU A 178 -19.40 3.74 14.13
CA GLU A 178 -20.20 2.84 14.97
C GLU A 178 -19.40 1.59 15.38
N MET A 179 -18.65 0.99 14.44
CA MET A 179 -17.84 -0.20 14.72
C MET A 179 -16.68 0.08 15.68
N VAL A 180 -16.08 1.27 15.59
CA VAL A 180 -15.09 1.74 16.57
C VAL A 180 -15.76 1.90 17.94
N SER A 181 -16.89 2.57 17.98
CA SER A 181 -17.61 2.88 19.22
C SER A 181 -18.07 1.64 19.99
N ASP A 182 -18.48 0.58 19.31
CA ASP A 182 -18.95 -0.67 19.94
C ASP A 182 -17.86 -1.77 20.07
N GLY A 183 -16.63 -1.45 19.68
CA GLY A 183 -15.48 -2.37 19.76
C GLY A 183 -15.48 -3.48 18.70
N THR A 184 -16.36 -3.42 17.71
CA THR A 184 -16.36 -4.40 16.60
C THR A 184 -15.12 -4.23 15.73
N PHE A 185 -14.68 -2.99 15.49
CA PHE A 185 -13.49 -2.68 14.71
C PHE A 185 -12.25 -3.30 15.35
N ASP A 186 -12.03 -3.09 16.64
CA ASP A 186 -10.89 -3.65 17.38
C ASP A 186 -10.87 -5.18 17.36
N LYS A 187 -12.03 -5.81 17.48
CA LYS A 187 -12.15 -7.28 17.38
C LYS A 187 -11.75 -7.81 16.00
N ILE A 188 -12.07 -7.08 14.93
CA ILE A 188 -11.65 -7.46 13.57
C ILE A 188 -10.14 -7.30 13.43
N VAL A 189 -9.60 -6.16 13.86
CA VAL A 189 -8.17 -5.84 13.80
C VAL A 189 -7.32 -6.87 14.56
N ALA A 190 -7.79 -7.32 15.72
CA ALA A 190 -7.10 -8.33 16.53
C ALA A 190 -6.90 -9.68 15.81
N ASN A 191 -7.69 -10.00 14.79
CA ASN A 191 -7.46 -11.22 13.99
C ASN A 191 -6.23 -11.14 13.07
N TYR A 192 -5.59 -9.98 13.00
CA TYR A 192 -4.45 -9.70 12.12
C TYR A 192 -3.20 -9.27 12.90
N GLU A 193 -3.03 -9.76 14.14
CA GLU A 193 -1.85 -9.50 14.98
C GLU A 193 -0.56 -9.98 14.31
N ASP A 194 -0.60 -11.10 13.61
CA ASP A 194 0.55 -11.66 12.88
C ASP A 194 1.09 -10.72 11.78
N TYR A 195 0.28 -9.76 11.37
CA TYR A 195 0.64 -8.72 10.38
C TYR A 195 0.91 -7.36 11.04
N ASN A 196 1.03 -7.31 12.36
CA ASN A 196 1.21 -6.07 13.14
C ASN A 196 0.13 -5.01 12.90
N LEU A 197 -1.04 -5.40 12.35
CA LEU A 197 -2.12 -4.46 12.01
C LEU A 197 -2.62 -3.65 13.20
N PRO A 198 -2.76 -4.20 14.45
CA PRO A 198 -3.21 -3.41 15.60
C PRO A 198 -2.35 -2.19 15.93
N ALA A 199 -1.03 -2.26 15.64
CA ALA A 199 -0.11 -1.14 15.85
C ALA A 199 -0.22 -0.06 14.76
N MET A 200 -0.73 -0.43 13.58
CA MET A 200 -0.83 0.44 12.41
C MET A 200 -2.20 1.14 12.30
N VAL A 201 -3.22 0.69 13.04
CA VAL A 201 -4.55 1.31 13.01
C VAL A 201 -4.50 2.71 13.57
N CYS A 202 -5.05 3.69 12.84
CA CYS A 202 -5.18 5.09 13.24
C CYS A 202 -6.64 5.55 13.40
N LEU A 203 -7.63 4.83 12.87
CA LEU A 203 -9.04 5.17 13.01
C LEU A 203 -9.50 5.07 14.49
N GLY A 204 -10.09 6.16 14.99
CA GLY A 204 -10.61 6.23 16.35
C GLY A 204 -9.54 6.51 17.42
N LYS A 205 -8.33 6.88 17.02
CA LYS A 205 -7.24 7.27 17.94
C LYS A 205 -7.04 8.79 18.00
#